data_b4de81b29f8cfb1f18366c30433c8bbd
#
_entry.id   b4de81b29f8cfb1f18366c30433c8bbd
#
_cell.length_a   1.000
_cell.length_b   1.000
_cell.length_c   1.000
_cell.angle_alpha   90.00
_cell.angle_beta   90.00
_cell.angle_gamma   90.00
#
_symmetry.space_group_name_H-M   'P 1'
#
loop_
_entity.id
_entity.type
_entity.pdbx_description
1 polymer ?
#
loop_
_entity_poly.entity_id
_entity_poly.type
_entity_poly.pdbx_seq_one_letter_code
_entity_poly.pdbx_strand_id
1 'polypeptide(L)'
;MHLSITNFPDEQPIVGKDSQLQDTTLGDYVEIGEANHIDHSSIGNYTYTGQYCFIQNSQLGRFISIAAMVRIGPTNHPYERPSQHLFAYNGEGYGFAPKDESFLEKRKAKTTVIGNDVWIGHGAVIQSGLTVGDGAVIASNAVVTKDVPPYAIVGGVPTKVIKYRFDPETITALQEIAWWNWNRAELKARYLDFRLPIEDFVAKYTR
;
A
#
# COMPACT_ATOMS: atom_id res chain seq x y z
N MET A 1 16.38 -1.52 19.80
CA MET A 1 15.76 -1.27 18.49
C MET A 1 16.59 -0.18 17.81
N HIS A 2 17.43 -0.52 16.84
CA HIS A 2 18.12 0.48 16.03
C HIS A 2 17.11 1.02 15.01
N LEU A 3 16.64 2.25 15.25
CA LEU A 3 16.01 3.01 14.19
C LEU A 3 17.17 3.45 13.26
N SER A 4 17.27 2.84 12.09
CA SER A 4 18.15 3.37 11.06
C SER A 4 17.62 4.73 10.66
N ILE A 5 18.45 5.76 10.83
CA ILE A 5 18.10 7.10 10.35
C ILE A 5 18.49 7.11 8.87
N THR A 6 17.48 7.04 8.00
CA THR A 6 17.71 7.22 6.58
C THR A 6 17.81 8.72 6.30
N ASN A 7 18.97 9.14 5.78
CA ASN A 7 19.14 10.48 5.25
C ASN A 7 18.82 10.48 3.75
N PHE A 8 17.89 11.31 3.34
CA PHE A 8 17.58 11.56 1.93
C PHE A 8 18.34 12.80 1.46
N PRO A 9 19.51 12.65 0.83
CA PRO A 9 20.36 13.81 0.48
C PRO A 9 19.69 14.70 -0.56
N ASP A 10 18.99 14.13 -1.54
CA ASP A 10 18.51 14.82 -2.74
C ASP A 10 17.02 14.58 -3.01
N GLU A 11 16.19 14.33 -1.99
CA GLU A 11 14.75 14.04 -2.15
C GLU A 11 14.46 12.71 -2.91
N GLN A 12 15.49 12.11 -3.50
CA GLN A 12 15.36 10.91 -4.31
C GLN A 12 14.97 9.67 -3.50
N PRO A 13 14.27 8.72 -4.10
CA PRO A 13 13.97 7.46 -3.45
C PRO A 13 15.25 6.64 -3.19
N ILE A 14 15.23 5.89 -2.11
CA ILE A 14 16.30 4.94 -1.74
C ILE A 14 15.77 3.53 -1.93
N VAL A 15 16.51 2.71 -2.67
CA VAL A 15 16.14 1.31 -2.94
C VAL A 15 17.17 0.39 -2.30
N GLY A 16 16.69 -0.47 -1.40
CA GLY A 16 17.49 -1.45 -0.70
C GLY A 16 18.09 -2.51 -1.63
N LYS A 17 19.19 -3.09 -1.17
CA LYS A 17 19.93 -4.12 -1.91
C LYS A 17 19.04 -5.30 -2.31
N ASP A 18 19.32 -5.90 -3.46
CA ASP A 18 18.63 -7.06 -4.01
C ASP A 18 17.13 -6.86 -4.29
N SER A 19 16.64 -5.60 -4.25
CA SER A 19 15.27 -5.27 -4.64
C SER A 19 15.13 -5.19 -6.17
N GLN A 20 14.02 -5.68 -6.68
CA GLN A 20 13.67 -5.70 -8.10
C GLN A 20 12.42 -4.86 -8.32
N LEU A 21 12.55 -3.85 -9.17
CA LEU A 21 11.45 -2.97 -9.55
C LEU A 21 11.23 -3.08 -11.06
N GLN A 22 10.02 -3.44 -11.48
CA GLN A 22 9.64 -3.52 -12.88
C GLN A 22 8.42 -2.64 -13.12
N ASP A 23 8.46 -1.80 -14.18
CA ASP A 23 7.34 -0.91 -14.54
C ASP A 23 6.74 -0.18 -13.34
N THR A 24 7.62 0.32 -12.45
CA THR A 24 7.26 0.89 -11.16
C THR A 24 7.76 2.32 -11.05
N THR A 25 6.91 3.21 -10.55
CA THR A 25 7.26 4.60 -10.28
C THR A 25 7.33 4.86 -8.77
N LEU A 26 8.37 5.58 -8.33
CA LEU A 26 8.56 5.98 -6.96
C LEU A 26 8.48 7.50 -6.86
N GLY A 27 7.80 7.99 -5.83
CA GLY A 27 7.78 9.39 -5.45
C GLY A 27 9.03 9.81 -4.67
N ASP A 28 9.05 11.07 -4.25
CA ASP A 28 10.13 11.63 -3.45
C ASP A 28 10.13 11.04 -2.03
N TYR A 29 11.33 10.91 -1.43
CA TYR A 29 11.50 10.41 -0.05
C TYR A 29 10.93 9.01 0.18
N VAL A 30 10.82 8.20 -0.87
CA VAL A 30 10.42 6.79 -0.75
C VAL A 30 11.61 5.96 -0.31
N GLU A 31 11.41 5.06 0.64
CA GLU A 31 12.42 4.09 1.06
C GLU A 31 11.92 2.66 0.82
N ILE A 32 12.57 1.95 -0.08
CA ILE A 32 12.31 0.53 -0.33
C ILE A 32 13.35 -0.28 0.42
N GLY A 33 12.91 -1.14 1.34
CA GLY A 33 13.78 -2.06 2.07
C GLY A 33 14.49 -3.07 1.17
N GLU A 34 15.28 -3.96 1.76
CA GLU A 34 16.02 -4.98 1.00
C GLU A 34 15.13 -6.09 0.44
N ALA A 35 15.54 -6.69 -0.67
CA ALA A 35 14.95 -7.87 -1.28
C ALA A 35 13.43 -7.76 -1.54
N ASN A 36 12.96 -6.58 -1.92
CA ASN A 36 11.57 -6.37 -2.33
C ASN A 36 11.38 -6.71 -3.82
N HIS A 37 10.18 -7.17 -4.18
CA HIS A 37 9.75 -7.34 -5.56
C HIS A 37 8.53 -6.47 -5.82
N ILE A 38 8.70 -5.43 -6.63
CA ILE A 38 7.65 -4.45 -6.93
C ILE A 38 7.45 -4.39 -8.43
N ASP A 39 6.21 -4.60 -8.87
CA ASP A 39 5.89 -4.83 -10.27
C ASP A 39 4.61 -4.07 -10.65
N HIS A 40 4.62 -3.35 -11.79
CA HIS A 40 3.49 -2.58 -12.34
C HIS A 40 2.79 -1.72 -11.27
N SER A 41 3.55 -0.94 -10.49
CA SER A 41 3.03 -0.24 -9.34
C SER A 41 3.50 1.21 -9.27
N SER A 42 2.77 2.03 -8.51
CA SER A 42 3.20 3.39 -8.16
C SER A 42 3.21 3.56 -6.64
N ILE A 43 4.24 4.21 -6.11
CA ILE A 43 4.41 4.45 -4.68
C ILE A 43 4.58 5.94 -4.45
N GLY A 44 3.66 6.52 -3.68
CA GLY A 44 3.64 7.95 -3.37
C GLY A 44 4.71 8.37 -2.35
N ASN A 45 4.94 9.68 -2.31
CA ASN A 45 5.99 10.32 -1.50
C ASN A 45 5.96 9.90 -0.02
N TYR A 46 7.13 9.83 0.61
CA TYR A 46 7.32 9.53 2.04
C TYR A 46 6.86 8.14 2.47
N THR A 47 6.58 7.24 1.54
CA THR A 47 6.22 5.84 1.84
C THR A 47 7.48 5.01 2.04
N TYR A 48 7.45 4.10 3.01
CA TYR A 48 8.55 3.16 3.19
C TYR A 48 8.07 1.70 3.29
N THR A 49 8.94 0.78 2.90
CA THR A 49 8.74 -0.66 3.05
C THR A 49 9.83 -1.29 3.91
N GLY A 50 9.47 -2.29 4.69
CA GLY A 50 10.44 -3.24 5.22
C GLY A 50 11.00 -4.14 4.10
N GLN A 51 11.75 -5.16 4.48
CA GLN A 51 12.35 -6.14 3.58
C GLN A 51 11.34 -7.24 3.16
N TYR A 52 11.64 -7.91 2.05
CA TYR A 52 10.91 -9.08 1.53
C TYR A 52 9.42 -8.81 1.24
N CYS A 53 9.07 -7.61 0.83
CA CYS A 53 7.71 -7.31 0.37
C CYS A 53 7.53 -7.67 -1.10
N PHE A 54 6.31 -8.10 -1.46
CA PHE A 54 5.89 -8.33 -2.83
C PHE A 54 4.68 -7.44 -3.13
N ILE A 55 4.84 -6.48 -4.03
CA ILE A 55 3.80 -5.50 -4.40
C ILE A 55 3.59 -5.59 -5.90
N GLN A 56 2.37 -5.89 -6.33
CA GLN A 56 2.04 -6.05 -7.74
C GLN A 56 0.78 -5.30 -8.11
N ASN A 57 0.78 -4.70 -9.30
CA ASN A 57 -0.36 -4.02 -9.90
C ASN A 57 -1.12 -3.16 -8.88
N SER A 58 -0.40 -2.23 -8.24
CA SER A 58 -0.92 -1.49 -7.10
C SER A 58 -0.58 0.00 -7.17
N GLN A 59 -1.50 0.82 -6.70
CA GLN A 59 -1.32 2.25 -6.51
C GLN A 59 -1.28 2.56 -5.02
N LEU A 60 -0.14 3.00 -4.52
CA LEU A 60 0.08 3.33 -3.13
C LEU A 60 0.16 4.85 -2.97
N GLY A 61 -0.61 5.39 -2.04
CA GLY A 61 -0.59 6.80 -1.67
C GLY A 61 0.70 7.23 -0.96
N ARG A 62 0.60 8.30 -0.21
CA ARG A 62 1.71 8.94 0.51
C ARG A 62 1.75 8.52 1.98
N PHE A 63 2.94 8.58 2.60
CA PHE A 63 3.14 8.36 4.03
C PHE A 63 2.71 6.96 4.51
N ILE A 64 2.80 5.95 3.65
CA ILE A 64 2.45 4.59 4.02
C ILE A 64 3.62 3.93 4.75
N SER A 65 3.31 3.29 5.87
CA SER A 65 4.27 2.48 6.64
C SER A 65 4.02 1.00 6.36
N ILE A 66 4.90 0.35 5.61
CA ILE A 66 4.78 -1.06 5.26
C ILE A 66 5.86 -1.86 6.00
N ALA A 67 5.43 -2.76 6.87
CA ALA A 67 6.34 -3.66 7.57
C ALA A 67 6.92 -4.74 6.61
N ALA A 68 7.85 -5.53 7.12
CA ALA A 68 8.46 -6.60 6.33
C ALA A 68 7.46 -7.72 5.95
N MET A 69 7.77 -8.44 4.86
CA MET A 69 7.06 -9.64 4.39
C MET A 69 5.59 -9.40 4.01
N VAL A 70 5.25 -8.17 3.64
CA VAL A 70 3.89 -7.82 3.20
C VAL A 70 3.66 -8.22 1.74
N ARG A 71 2.47 -8.75 1.43
CA ARG A 71 2.03 -9.08 0.08
C ARG A 71 0.86 -8.19 -0.34
N ILE A 72 1.01 -7.38 -1.39
CA ILE A 72 -0.04 -6.55 -1.96
C ILE A 72 -0.31 -6.97 -3.39
N GLY A 73 -1.59 -7.14 -3.75
CA GLY A 73 -2.03 -7.42 -5.11
C GLY A 73 -1.60 -8.78 -5.68
N PRO A 74 -1.67 -9.90 -4.91
CA PRO A 74 -1.34 -11.21 -5.46
C PRO A 74 -2.22 -11.53 -6.66
N THR A 75 -1.61 -12.06 -7.72
CA THR A 75 -2.35 -12.47 -8.92
C THR A 75 -3.18 -13.72 -8.64
N ASN A 76 -4.37 -13.80 -9.24
CA ASN A 76 -5.25 -14.97 -9.17
C ASN A 76 -5.09 -15.89 -10.39
N HIS A 77 -5.64 -17.09 -10.27
CA HIS A 77 -5.75 -18.09 -11.32
C HIS A 77 -7.21 -18.24 -11.78
N PRO A 78 -7.48 -18.75 -13.00
CA PRO A 78 -8.85 -18.97 -13.52
C PRO A 78 -9.47 -20.22 -12.90
N TYR A 79 -9.84 -20.16 -11.62
CA TYR A 79 -10.37 -21.31 -10.86
C TYR A 79 -11.73 -21.81 -11.38
N GLU A 80 -12.42 -21.02 -12.19
CA GLU A 80 -13.68 -21.40 -12.86
C GLU A 80 -13.47 -22.25 -14.13
N ARG A 81 -12.21 -22.44 -14.57
CA ARG A 81 -11.87 -23.22 -15.76
C ARG A 81 -11.57 -24.69 -15.40
N PRO A 82 -11.60 -25.63 -16.39
CA PRO A 82 -11.19 -27.02 -16.18
C PRO A 82 -9.79 -27.18 -15.58
N SER A 83 -8.90 -26.22 -15.84
CA SER A 83 -7.59 -26.12 -15.20
C SER A 83 -7.30 -24.65 -14.84
N GLN A 84 -6.87 -24.44 -13.61
CA GLN A 84 -6.37 -23.16 -13.14
C GLN A 84 -4.85 -22.97 -13.39
N HIS A 85 -4.17 -23.98 -13.90
CA HIS A 85 -2.73 -23.94 -14.11
C HIS A 85 -2.34 -22.91 -15.18
N LEU A 86 -1.12 -22.41 -15.08
CA LEU A 86 -0.55 -21.41 -15.99
C LEU A 86 -0.70 -21.76 -17.47
N PHE A 87 -0.56 -23.05 -17.83
CA PHE A 87 -0.68 -23.48 -19.22
C PHE A 87 -2.03 -23.14 -19.86
N ALA A 88 -3.10 -23.06 -19.06
CA ALA A 88 -4.45 -22.81 -19.54
C ALA A 88 -4.67 -21.33 -20.00
N TYR A 89 -3.73 -20.42 -19.70
CA TYR A 89 -3.80 -19.03 -20.12
C TYR A 89 -2.46 -18.47 -20.64
N ASN A 90 -1.38 -19.23 -20.54
CA ASN A 90 -0.08 -18.91 -21.14
C ASN A 90 0.44 -20.13 -21.94
N GLY A 91 -0.37 -20.57 -22.90
CA GLY A 91 -0.04 -21.74 -23.75
C GLY A 91 1.21 -21.53 -24.59
N GLU A 92 1.53 -20.28 -24.92
CA GLU A 92 2.72 -19.92 -25.70
C GLU A 92 4.01 -20.41 -25.05
N GLY A 93 4.15 -20.23 -23.73
CA GLY A 93 5.33 -20.70 -22.99
C GLY A 93 5.52 -22.21 -23.01
N TYR A 94 4.49 -22.96 -23.39
CA TYR A 94 4.51 -24.43 -23.54
C TYR A 94 4.47 -24.87 -25.01
N GLY A 95 4.44 -23.96 -25.95
CA GLY A 95 4.32 -24.26 -27.39
C GLY A 95 2.95 -24.80 -27.81
N PHE A 96 1.88 -24.54 -27.04
CA PHE A 96 0.54 -25.07 -27.33
C PHE A 96 -0.33 -24.10 -28.13
N ALA A 97 -0.39 -22.85 -27.71
CA ALA A 97 -1.25 -21.83 -28.31
C ALA A 97 -0.80 -20.42 -27.87
N PRO A 98 -1.24 -19.35 -28.52
CA PRO A 98 -1.05 -17.98 -28.03
C PRO A 98 -1.60 -17.79 -26.61
N LYS A 99 -1.12 -16.76 -25.91
CA LYS A 99 -1.63 -16.35 -24.60
C LYS A 99 -3.11 -16.00 -24.68
N ASP A 100 -3.82 -16.24 -23.59
CA ASP A 100 -5.18 -15.74 -23.41
C ASP A 100 -5.14 -14.27 -22.94
N GLU A 101 -5.04 -13.36 -23.92
CA GLU A 101 -4.95 -11.92 -23.65
C GLU A 101 -6.17 -11.41 -22.87
N SER A 102 -7.36 -11.95 -23.13
CA SER A 102 -8.57 -11.50 -22.44
C SER A 102 -8.56 -11.78 -20.94
N PHE A 103 -8.00 -12.91 -20.55
CA PHE A 103 -7.82 -13.25 -19.13
C PHE A 103 -6.72 -12.38 -18.50
N LEU A 104 -5.62 -12.16 -19.20
CA LEU A 104 -4.51 -11.33 -18.72
C LEU A 104 -4.95 -9.88 -18.53
N GLU A 105 -5.72 -9.31 -19.46
CA GLU A 105 -6.28 -7.97 -19.33
C GLU A 105 -7.24 -7.85 -18.12
N LYS A 106 -8.10 -8.83 -17.90
CA LYS A 106 -8.96 -8.86 -16.71
C LYS A 106 -8.16 -8.93 -15.40
N ARG A 107 -7.01 -9.59 -15.40
CA ARG A 107 -6.09 -9.61 -14.24
C ARG A 107 -5.46 -8.24 -14.02
N LYS A 108 -4.96 -7.59 -15.08
CA LYS A 108 -4.36 -6.26 -15.03
C LYS A 108 -5.37 -5.20 -14.55
N ALA A 109 -6.64 -5.33 -14.93
CA ALA A 109 -7.69 -4.42 -14.50
C ALA A 109 -7.98 -4.44 -12.98
N LYS A 110 -7.50 -5.46 -12.26
CA LYS A 110 -7.68 -5.57 -10.79
C LYS A 110 -6.57 -4.84 -10.03
N THR A 111 -6.46 -3.55 -10.24
CA THR A 111 -5.50 -2.71 -9.51
C THR A 111 -5.89 -2.59 -8.03
N THR A 112 -4.93 -2.81 -7.13
CA THR A 112 -5.12 -2.58 -5.70
C THR A 112 -4.76 -1.14 -5.37
N VAL A 113 -5.61 -0.46 -4.61
CA VAL A 113 -5.41 0.94 -4.22
C VAL A 113 -5.22 1.03 -2.71
N ILE A 114 -4.11 1.61 -2.28
CA ILE A 114 -3.82 1.89 -0.87
C ILE A 114 -3.80 3.41 -0.71
N GLY A 115 -4.64 3.93 0.18
CA GLY A 115 -4.72 5.35 0.50
C GLY A 115 -3.47 5.89 1.18
N ASN A 116 -3.59 7.08 1.75
CA ASN A 116 -2.50 7.78 2.43
C ASN A 116 -2.47 7.46 3.93
N ASP A 117 -1.32 7.63 4.60
CA ASP A 117 -1.15 7.41 6.05
C ASP A 117 -1.60 6.01 6.51
N VAL A 118 -1.47 5.00 5.64
CA VAL A 118 -1.85 3.62 5.96
C VAL A 118 -0.69 2.91 6.65
N TRP A 119 -0.98 2.17 7.71
CA TRP A 119 -0.02 1.27 8.35
C TRP A 119 -0.37 -0.18 8.04
N ILE A 120 0.59 -0.90 7.43
CA ILE A 120 0.45 -2.31 7.08
C ILE A 120 1.43 -3.13 7.92
N GLY A 121 0.88 -3.95 8.81
CA GLY A 121 1.64 -4.80 9.73
C GLY A 121 2.36 -5.95 9.02
N HIS A 122 3.39 -6.47 9.69
CA HIS A 122 4.23 -7.55 9.21
C HIS A 122 3.43 -8.76 8.70
N GLY A 123 3.82 -9.30 7.55
CA GLY A 123 3.22 -10.52 6.99
C GLY A 123 1.77 -10.37 6.52
N ALA A 124 1.22 -9.16 6.48
CA ALA A 124 -0.14 -8.95 5.99
C ALA A 124 -0.26 -9.23 4.49
N VAL A 125 -1.42 -9.74 4.07
CA VAL A 125 -1.75 -10.01 2.66
C VAL A 125 -2.97 -9.20 2.28
N ILE A 126 -2.86 -8.37 1.24
CA ILE A 126 -3.98 -7.60 0.67
C ILE A 126 -4.26 -8.13 -0.72
N GLN A 127 -5.46 -8.70 -0.92
CA GLN A 127 -5.87 -9.30 -2.20
C GLN A 127 -5.96 -8.25 -3.31
N SER A 128 -5.84 -8.69 -4.57
CA SER A 128 -5.90 -7.82 -5.74
C SER A 128 -7.26 -7.17 -5.95
N GLY A 129 -7.26 -5.93 -6.44
CA GLY A 129 -8.47 -5.20 -6.81
C GLY A 129 -9.24 -4.63 -5.63
N LEU A 130 -8.60 -4.50 -4.46
CA LEU A 130 -9.20 -3.93 -3.26
C LEU A 130 -8.74 -2.49 -3.04
N THR A 131 -9.54 -1.75 -2.31
CA THR A 131 -9.22 -0.41 -1.83
C THR A 131 -9.04 -0.43 -0.32
N VAL A 132 -7.92 0.13 0.15
CA VAL A 132 -7.67 0.43 1.57
C VAL A 132 -7.71 1.94 1.74
N GLY A 133 -8.64 2.44 2.55
CA GLY A 133 -8.85 3.87 2.77
C GLY A 133 -7.73 4.54 3.55
N ASP A 134 -7.68 5.87 3.45
CA ASP A 134 -6.68 6.70 4.14
C ASP A 134 -6.67 6.44 5.65
N GLY A 135 -5.50 6.47 6.25
CA GLY A 135 -5.33 6.31 7.69
C GLY A 135 -5.67 4.92 8.25
N ALA A 136 -5.97 3.93 7.41
CA ALA A 136 -6.28 2.58 7.86
C ALA A 136 -5.08 1.87 8.48
N VAL A 137 -5.35 0.91 9.34
CA VAL A 137 -4.33 0.03 9.95
C VAL A 137 -4.68 -1.43 9.66
N ILE A 138 -3.76 -2.12 9.01
CA ILE A 138 -3.83 -3.56 8.75
C ILE A 138 -2.95 -4.27 9.76
N ALA A 139 -3.53 -5.07 10.63
CA ALA A 139 -2.78 -5.80 11.65
C ALA A 139 -1.80 -6.82 11.04
N SER A 140 -0.77 -7.17 11.79
CA SER A 140 0.21 -8.19 11.37
C SER A 140 -0.46 -9.53 11.06
N ASN A 141 -0.02 -10.20 9.99
CA ASN A 141 -0.53 -11.48 9.50
C ASN A 141 -2.03 -11.47 9.13
N ALA A 142 -2.61 -10.32 8.91
CA ALA A 142 -3.99 -10.19 8.46
C ALA A 142 -4.13 -10.51 6.97
N VAL A 143 -5.26 -11.11 6.56
CA VAL A 143 -5.59 -11.37 5.15
C VAL A 143 -6.81 -10.55 4.77
N VAL A 144 -6.56 -9.46 4.03
CA VAL A 144 -7.58 -8.53 3.56
C VAL A 144 -8.24 -9.07 2.30
N THR A 145 -9.54 -9.34 2.38
CA THR A 145 -10.36 -9.92 1.29
C THR A 145 -11.50 -9.02 0.84
N LYS A 146 -11.65 -7.85 1.46
CA LYS A 146 -12.67 -6.82 1.15
C LYS A 146 -12.06 -5.45 1.36
N ASP A 147 -12.66 -4.43 0.77
CA ASP A 147 -12.25 -3.05 0.98
C ASP A 147 -12.22 -2.68 2.46
N VAL A 148 -11.25 -1.85 2.81
CA VAL A 148 -11.06 -1.37 4.18
C VAL A 148 -11.44 0.11 4.25
N PRO A 149 -12.41 0.48 5.11
CA PRO A 149 -12.80 1.87 5.27
C PRO A 149 -11.66 2.76 5.77
N PRO A 150 -11.70 4.07 5.48
CA PRO A 150 -10.73 5.03 6.03
C PRO A 150 -10.68 4.95 7.56
N TYR A 151 -9.48 5.06 8.12
CA TYR A 151 -9.18 5.03 9.56
C TYR A 151 -9.66 3.78 10.31
N ALA A 152 -10.10 2.73 9.59
CA ALA A 152 -10.42 1.44 10.21
C ALA A 152 -9.15 0.70 10.62
N ILE A 153 -9.18 0.05 11.78
CA ILE A 153 -8.19 -0.94 12.22
C ILE A 153 -8.78 -2.32 11.96
N VAL A 154 -8.16 -3.08 11.07
CA VAL A 154 -8.62 -4.42 10.68
C VAL A 154 -7.60 -5.48 11.02
N GLY A 155 -8.07 -6.69 11.33
CA GLY A 155 -7.20 -7.83 11.62
C GLY A 155 -7.90 -9.16 11.45
N GLY A 156 -7.13 -10.24 11.41
CA GLY A 156 -7.63 -11.62 11.28
C GLY A 156 -7.57 -12.18 9.86
N VAL A 157 -7.96 -13.45 9.71
CA VAL A 157 -7.99 -14.23 8.45
C VAL A 157 -9.37 -14.88 8.30
N PRO A 158 -10.26 -14.38 7.43
CA PRO A 158 -10.19 -13.07 6.76
C PRO A 158 -10.35 -11.91 7.75
N THR A 159 -9.95 -10.70 7.30
CA THR A 159 -10.03 -9.50 8.16
C THR A 159 -11.46 -9.13 8.54
N LYS A 160 -11.57 -8.60 9.79
CA LYS A 160 -12.74 -7.90 10.28
C LYS A 160 -12.31 -6.55 10.83
N VAL A 161 -13.21 -5.57 10.81
CA VAL A 161 -12.99 -4.30 11.50
C VAL A 161 -12.99 -4.56 13.01
N ILE A 162 -11.89 -4.19 13.66
CA ILE A 162 -11.74 -4.28 15.13
C ILE A 162 -12.31 -3.02 15.76
N LYS A 163 -11.90 -1.85 15.24
CA LYS A 163 -12.38 -0.52 15.64
C LYS A 163 -11.95 0.52 14.61
N TYR A 164 -12.36 1.74 14.79
CA TYR A 164 -11.81 2.90 14.09
C TYR A 164 -10.77 3.61 14.96
N ARG A 165 -9.84 4.33 14.33
CA ARG A 165 -8.82 5.14 15.05
C ARG A 165 -9.47 6.28 15.81
N PHE A 166 -10.52 6.88 15.24
CA PHE A 166 -11.21 8.07 15.72
C PHE A 166 -12.71 7.92 15.54
N ASP A 167 -13.49 8.84 16.09
CA ASP A 167 -14.93 8.99 15.84
C ASP A 167 -15.20 9.49 14.39
N PRO A 168 -16.45 9.35 13.89
CA PRO A 168 -16.78 9.70 12.51
C PRO A 168 -16.55 11.17 12.15
N GLU A 169 -16.75 12.10 13.08
CA GLU A 169 -16.57 13.54 12.87
C GLU A 169 -15.09 13.86 12.69
N THR A 170 -14.24 13.33 13.56
CA THR A 170 -12.78 13.44 13.46
C THR A 170 -12.26 12.81 12.15
N ILE A 171 -12.77 11.66 11.74
CA ILE A 171 -12.39 11.02 10.47
C ILE A 171 -12.73 11.92 9.29
N THR A 172 -13.95 12.48 9.28
CA THR A 172 -14.38 13.39 8.21
C THR A 172 -13.46 14.62 8.13
N ALA A 173 -13.20 15.25 9.27
CA ALA A 173 -12.32 16.41 9.33
C ALA A 173 -10.90 16.11 8.84
N LEU A 174 -10.33 14.97 9.22
CA LEU A 174 -8.99 14.55 8.76
C LEU A 174 -8.94 14.30 7.25
N GLN A 175 -10.01 13.74 6.67
CA GLN A 175 -10.10 13.55 5.22
C GLN A 175 -10.23 14.89 4.48
N GLU A 176 -10.92 15.88 5.05
CA GLU A 176 -11.01 17.24 4.50
C GLU A 176 -9.70 18.00 4.62
N ILE A 177 -9.02 17.92 5.77
CA ILE A 177 -7.67 18.48 5.97
C ILE A 177 -6.68 17.89 4.97
N ALA A 178 -6.75 16.60 4.71
CA ALA A 178 -5.92 15.85 3.78
C ALA A 178 -4.43 16.26 3.86
N TRP A 179 -3.89 16.30 5.08
CA TRP A 179 -2.55 16.82 5.39
C TRP A 179 -1.43 16.16 4.56
N TRP A 180 -1.61 14.96 4.08
CA TRP A 180 -0.68 14.27 3.19
C TRP A 180 -0.49 14.97 1.84
N ASN A 181 -1.37 15.93 1.48
CA ASN A 181 -1.24 16.76 0.29
C ASN A 181 -0.44 18.06 0.54
N TRP A 182 -0.08 18.35 1.79
CA TRP A 182 0.75 19.51 2.10
C TRP A 182 2.11 19.38 1.42
N ASN A 183 2.60 20.52 0.91
CA ASN A 183 3.93 20.55 0.34
C ASN A 183 5.00 20.49 1.44
N ARG A 184 6.26 20.30 1.04
CA ARG A 184 7.36 20.13 1.99
C ARG A 184 7.54 21.32 2.95
N ALA A 185 7.35 22.55 2.48
CA ALA A 185 7.48 23.73 3.33
C ALA A 185 6.39 23.75 4.41
N GLU A 186 5.17 23.42 4.05
CA GLU A 186 4.04 23.27 4.98
C GLU A 186 4.28 22.16 5.99
N LEU A 187 4.71 20.97 5.54
CA LEU A 187 5.05 19.85 6.42
C LEU A 187 6.14 20.24 7.43
N LYS A 188 7.20 20.93 6.97
CA LYS A 188 8.28 21.40 7.83
C LYS A 188 7.79 22.43 8.86
N ALA A 189 6.98 23.38 8.44
CA ALA A 189 6.44 24.42 9.33
C ALA A 189 5.48 23.86 10.38
N ARG A 190 4.75 22.79 10.04
CA ARG A 190 3.70 22.18 10.86
C ARG A 190 4.15 20.88 11.52
N TYR A 191 5.43 20.49 11.41
CA TYR A 191 5.92 19.19 11.87
C TYR A 191 5.61 18.89 13.35
N LEU A 192 5.73 19.89 14.22
CA LEU A 192 5.46 19.71 15.65
C LEU A 192 3.98 19.55 15.97
N ASP A 193 3.10 20.00 15.09
CA ASP A 193 1.65 19.89 15.28
C ASP A 193 1.16 18.44 15.18
N PHE A 194 1.91 17.55 14.49
CA PHE A 194 1.63 16.10 14.49
C PHE A 194 1.80 15.43 15.85
N ARG A 195 2.24 16.16 16.87
CA ARG A 195 2.35 15.69 18.26
C ARG A 195 1.23 16.22 19.15
N LEU A 196 0.34 17.03 18.62
CA LEU A 196 -0.82 17.54 19.33
C LEU A 196 -1.84 16.41 19.59
N PRO A 197 -2.69 16.52 20.63
CA PRO A 197 -3.92 15.76 20.70
C PRO A 197 -4.73 15.92 19.41
N ILE A 198 -5.47 14.90 19.05
CA ILE A 198 -6.17 14.90 17.75
C ILE A 198 -7.20 16.01 17.64
N GLU A 199 -7.89 16.32 18.72
CA GLU A 199 -8.88 17.38 18.80
C GLU A 199 -8.24 18.77 18.51
N ASP A 200 -7.06 19.01 19.08
CA ASP A 200 -6.31 20.27 18.87
C ASP A 200 -5.79 20.37 17.43
N PHE A 201 -5.33 19.25 16.87
CA PHE A 201 -4.89 19.20 15.47
C PHE A 201 -6.05 19.51 14.52
N VAL A 202 -7.18 18.84 14.70
CA VAL A 202 -8.38 19.06 13.88
C VAL A 202 -8.86 20.51 14.03
N ALA A 203 -9.02 21.02 15.26
CA ALA A 203 -9.47 22.39 15.49
C ALA A 203 -8.57 23.45 14.84
N LYS A 204 -7.25 23.16 14.75
CA LYS A 204 -6.27 24.08 14.14
C LYS A 204 -6.38 24.11 12.61
N TYR A 205 -6.78 23.04 11.96
CA TYR A 205 -6.70 22.86 10.51
C TYR A 205 -8.06 22.70 9.82
N THR A 206 -9.15 22.51 10.55
CA THR A 206 -10.51 22.64 10.01
C THR A 206 -10.86 24.13 9.84
N ARG A 207 -11.40 24.50 8.69
CA ARG A 207 -11.82 25.87 8.37
C ARG A 207 -13.21 26.18 8.86
#